data_3abc10a471d85d1d45f3904b0477dff3
#
_entry.id   3abc10a471d85d1d45f3904b0477dff3
#
_cell.length_a   1.000
_cell.length_b   1.000
_cell.length_c   1.000
_cell.angle_alpha   90.00
_cell.angle_beta   90.00
_cell.angle_gamma   90.00
#
_symmetry.space_group_name_H-M   'P 1'
#
loop_
_entity.id
_entity.type
_entity.pdbx_description
1 polymer ?
#
loop_
_entity_poly.entity_id
_entity_poly.type
_entity_poly.pdbx_seq_one_letter_code
_entity_poly.pdbx_strand_id
1 'polypeptide(L)'
;MSHPRRSSRRRAWTALTLPVLLCVLAACSGGPGDDAAAPAPSASPTPSGPPGTLFDNFHYNGPDDPALTAHGWEVRTGGGGPGIKDTWSSAGAGFLSDTTAQGGRAMRLQASTDGTKQGTRQVEVQSTGKNLFTGTFAARVHFGNKPTSGRNGDHVVQTFFPISPSDSSADYSELDFEYLPNGGWGSVGSQLDTVSWYKADPPDRVSHTLKRSIEGWHIMMITAVNGKVTYSLDGKELFTSSGKYVPREKMDVHFSNWFIDHAFTGGPRTWEMKINWFYYKAGEAVSQADVQKTVDGFYGAGTDYINTVPKS
;
A
#
# COMPACT_ATOMS: atom_id res chain seq x y z
N MET A 1 48.24 -22.13 -1.69
CA MET A 1 48.95 -21.24 -0.76
C MET A 1 47.93 -20.62 0.18
N SER A 2 48.02 -21.00 1.37
CA SER A 2 47.63 -20.66 2.73
C SER A 2 46.61 -19.53 2.96
N HIS A 3 45.45 -19.90 3.53
CA HIS A 3 44.53 -19.00 4.25
C HIS A 3 45.11 -18.64 5.64
N PRO A 4 44.79 -17.50 6.20
CA PRO A 4 44.78 -17.35 7.65
C PRO A 4 43.32 -17.24 8.19
N ARG A 5 43.06 -18.12 9.16
CA ARG A 5 41.91 -18.10 10.06
C ARG A 5 41.97 -16.85 10.96
N ARG A 6 40.85 -16.17 11.16
CA ARG A 6 40.67 -15.19 12.26
C ARG A 6 39.67 -15.70 13.29
N SER A 7 40.19 -15.70 14.51
CA SER A 7 39.59 -16.19 15.73
C SER A 7 38.43 -15.33 16.25
N SER A 8 37.37 -15.99 16.71
CA SER A 8 36.26 -15.43 17.46
C SER A 8 36.70 -15.05 18.89
N ARG A 9 36.55 -13.81 19.29
CA ARG A 9 36.59 -13.39 20.71
C ARG A 9 35.19 -13.29 21.25
N ARG A 10 34.83 -14.20 22.14
CA ARG A 10 33.65 -14.14 23.01
C ARG A 10 33.88 -13.05 24.06
N ARG A 11 32.99 -12.09 24.19
CA ARG A 11 32.91 -11.16 25.35
C ARG A 11 31.87 -11.70 26.31
N ALA A 12 32.34 -11.98 27.54
CA ALA A 12 31.52 -12.35 28.69
C ALA A 12 30.76 -11.10 29.20
N TRP A 13 29.51 -11.27 29.53
CA TRP A 13 28.68 -10.26 30.20
C TRP A 13 28.58 -10.65 31.67
N THR A 14 29.06 -9.75 32.52
CA THR A 14 28.97 -9.82 33.96
C THR A 14 27.63 -9.36 34.44
N ALA A 15 26.92 -10.17 35.20
CA ALA A 15 25.65 -9.82 35.84
C ALA A 15 25.92 -8.96 37.07
N LEU A 16 25.26 -7.77 37.14
CA LEU A 16 25.21 -6.94 38.35
C LEU A 16 23.92 -7.24 39.09
N THR A 17 24.02 -7.73 40.31
CA THR A 17 22.91 -7.88 41.26
C THR A 17 22.74 -6.63 42.06
N LEU A 18 21.52 -6.06 42.11
CA LEU A 18 21.11 -4.98 43.01
C LEU A 18 20.38 -5.55 44.24
N PRO A 19 20.60 -5.03 45.42
CA PRO A 19 19.96 -5.52 46.64
C PRO A 19 18.54 -4.91 46.82
N VAL A 20 17.65 -5.77 47.32
CA VAL A 20 16.29 -5.43 47.75
C VAL A 20 16.37 -4.67 49.07
N LEU A 21 15.79 -3.49 49.12
CA LEU A 21 15.59 -2.71 50.37
C LEU A 21 14.15 -2.91 50.86
N LEU A 22 13.99 -3.59 51.98
CA LEU A 22 12.74 -3.73 52.72
C LEU A 22 12.47 -2.46 53.49
N CYS A 23 11.35 -1.77 53.25
CA CYS A 23 10.82 -0.74 54.13
C CYS A 23 9.54 -1.21 54.80
N VAL A 24 9.59 -1.07 56.12
CA VAL A 24 8.62 -1.53 57.13
C VAL A 24 7.38 -0.64 57.12
N LEU A 25 6.23 -1.28 57.33
CA LEU A 25 4.89 -0.71 57.52
C LEU A 25 4.82 0.18 58.78
N ALA A 26 4.24 1.36 58.61
CA ALA A 26 3.62 2.11 59.72
C ALA A 26 2.12 2.22 59.42
N ALA A 27 1.32 1.62 60.25
CA ALA A 27 -0.14 1.73 60.25
C ALA A 27 -0.56 3.04 60.87
N CYS A 28 -1.39 3.83 60.18
CA CYS A 28 -2.22 4.87 60.78
C CYS A 28 -3.66 4.66 60.34
N SER A 29 -4.53 4.41 61.34
CA SER A 29 -5.98 4.33 61.23
C SER A 29 -6.57 5.73 60.95
N GLY A 30 -7.49 5.82 59.98
CA GLY A 30 -8.28 7.03 59.73
C GLY A 30 -9.42 6.74 58.76
N GLY A 31 -10.61 6.87 59.23
CA GLY A 31 -11.96 7.08 58.75
C GLY A 31 -12.45 6.63 57.35
N PRO A 32 -13.76 6.38 57.22
CA PRO A 32 -14.35 5.97 55.93
C PRO A 32 -14.42 7.19 55.00
N GLY A 33 -13.57 7.16 53.96
CA GLY A 33 -13.64 8.08 52.86
C GLY A 33 -14.24 7.33 51.66
N ASP A 34 -15.20 7.95 50.99
CA ASP A 34 -15.88 7.47 49.82
C ASP A 34 -14.87 6.99 48.75
N ASP A 35 -14.82 5.71 48.46
CA ASP A 35 -14.13 5.13 47.34
C ASP A 35 -14.80 5.58 46.03
N ALA A 36 -14.35 6.72 45.49
CA ALA A 36 -14.63 7.07 44.11
C ALA A 36 -13.89 6.04 43.22
N ALA A 37 -14.65 5.06 42.71
CA ALA A 37 -14.15 4.11 41.74
C ALA A 37 -13.50 4.87 40.57
N ALA A 38 -12.24 4.52 40.27
CA ALA A 38 -11.57 5.04 39.08
C ALA A 38 -12.46 4.80 37.86
N PRO A 39 -12.60 5.79 36.95
CA PRO A 39 -13.40 5.62 35.76
C PRO A 39 -12.85 4.41 34.96
N ALA A 40 -13.72 3.49 34.63
CA ALA A 40 -13.39 2.35 33.77
C ALA A 40 -12.75 2.88 32.46
N PRO A 41 -11.72 2.21 31.92
CA PRO A 41 -11.13 2.63 30.69
C PRO A 41 -12.22 2.73 29.61
N SER A 42 -12.36 3.92 29.03
CA SER A 42 -13.32 4.18 27.95
C SER A 42 -13.08 3.15 26.84
N ALA A 43 -14.06 2.32 26.55
CA ALA A 43 -13.97 1.38 25.43
C ALA A 43 -13.67 2.19 24.17
N SER A 44 -12.64 1.79 23.44
CA SER A 44 -12.34 2.38 22.11
C SER A 44 -13.61 2.30 21.27
N PRO A 45 -14.02 3.38 20.58
CA PRO A 45 -15.22 3.36 19.79
C PRO A 45 -15.15 2.23 18.76
N THR A 46 -16.19 1.38 18.75
CA THR A 46 -16.34 0.33 17.74
C THR A 46 -16.39 1.01 16.37
N PRO A 47 -15.62 0.55 15.38
CA PRO A 47 -15.67 1.11 14.04
C PRO A 47 -17.11 1.09 13.50
N SER A 48 -17.68 2.26 13.21
CA SER A 48 -19.03 2.36 12.67
C SER A 48 -18.95 2.37 11.14
N GLY A 49 -19.43 1.30 10.51
CA GLY A 49 -19.47 1.18 9.05
C GLY A 49 -20.01 -0.19 8.61
N PRO A 50 -20.25 -0.39 7.30
CA PRO A 50 -20.68 -1.68 6.78
C PRO A 50 -19.66 -2.78 7.16
N PRO A 51 -20.11 -3.96 7.63
CA PRO A 51 -19.22 -5.06 8.02
C PRO A 51 -18.25 -5.44 6.90
N GLY A 52 -17.00 -5.81 7.25
CA GLY A 52 -15.98 -6.26 6.28
C GLY A 52 -15.57 -5.20 5.27
N THR A 53 -15.62 -3.94 5.64
CA THR A 53 -15.29 -2.81 4.76
C THR A 53 -14.03 -2.09 5.24
N LEU A 54 -13.11 -1.78 4.31
CA LEU A 54 -12.05 -0.82 4.50
C LEU A 54 -12.26 0.30 3.47
N PHE A 55 -12.27 1.54 3.94
CA PHE A 55 -12.31 2.74 3.11
C PHE A 55 -11.32 3.76 3.66
N ASP A 56 -10.59 4.42 2.76
CA ASP A 56 -9.71 5.55 3.08
C ASP A 56 -9.68 6.54 1.92
N ASN A 57 -9.93 7.81 2.18
CA ASN A 57 -9.85 8.89 1.20
C ASN A 57 -8.50 9.63 1.25
N PHE A 58 -7.54 9.12 2.04
CA PHE A 58 -6.20 9.65 2.20
C PHE A 58 -6.15 11.13 2.64
N HIS A 59 -7.05 11.50 3.55
CA HIS A 59 -7.10 12.84 4.11
C HIS A 59 -6.11 12.99 5.28
N TYR A 60 -4.81 12.97 4.96
CA TYR A 60 -3.70 13.14 5.91
C TYR A 60 -2.94 14.43 5.68
N ASN A 61 -2.11 14.85 6.64
CA ASN A 61 -1.31 16.07 6.57
C ASN A 61 0.09 15.85 5.98
N GLY A 62 0.54 14.59 5.90
CA GLY A 62 1.86 14.23 5.36
C GLY A 62 2.20 12.77 5.57
N PRO A 63 3.37 12.32 5.08
CA PRO A 63 3.83 10.94 5.26
C PRO A 63 4.10 10.56 6.71
N ASP A 64 4.35 11.54 7.59
CA ASP A 64 4.61 11.35 9.01
C ASP A 64 3.36 11.61 9.88
N ASP A 65 2.17 11.77 9.27
CA ASP A 65 0.92 11.95 10.01
C ASP A 65 0.64 10.69 10.86
N PRO A 66 0.53 10.81 12.20
CA PRO A 66 0.26 9.64 13.04
C PRO A 66 -1.07 8.94 12.72
N ALA A 67 -2.04 9.65 12.13
CA ALA A 67 -3.28 9.04 11.66
C ALA A 67 -3.05 8.09 10.48
N LEU A 68 -2.09 8.36 9.58
CA LEU A 68 -1.72 7.46 8.50
C LEU A 68 -1.32 6.08 9.05
N THR A 69 -0.40 6.05 10.02
CA THR A 69 0.04 4.81 10.67
C THR A 69 -1.08 4.16 11.51
N ALA A 70 -1.88 4.96 12.23
CA ALA A 70 -3.00 4.44 13.02
C ALA A 70 -4.08 3.79 12.15
N HIS A 71 -4.25 4.26 10.92
CA HIS A 71 -5.15 3.69 9.92
C HIS A 71 -4.53 2.49 9.16
N GLY A 72 -3.29 2.11 9.50
CA GLY A 72 -2.64 0.93 8.94
C GLY A 72 -1.98 1.16 7.59
N TRP A 73 -1.48 2.36 7.35
CA TRP A 73 -0.66 2.69 6.18
C TRP A 73 0.77 3.04 6.57
N GLU A 74 1.71 2.71 5.71
CA GLU A 74 3.09 3.15 5.83
C GLU A 74 3.66 3.57 4.48
N VAL A 75 4.63 4.49 4.53
CA VAL A 75 5.42 4.87 3.36
C VAL A 75 6.72 4.09 3.38
N ARG A 76 6.98 3.35 2.32
CA ARG A 76 8.17 2.52 2.19
C ARG A 76 9.46 3.36 2.15
N THR A 77 10.43 2.99 2.98
CA THR A 77 11.78 3.58 3.01
C THR A 77 12.89 2.52 2.95
N GLY A 78 12.50 1.26 2.85
CA GLY A 78 13.44 0.13 2.85
C GLY A 78 14.18 -0.05 1.54
N GLY A 79 15.10 -1.00 1.54
CA GLY A 79 15.84 -1.44 0.35
C GLY A 79 15.04 -2.38 -0.55
N GLY A 80 15.72 -2.96 -1.53
CA GLY A 80 15.18 -3.97 -2.43
C GLY A 80 14.51 -3.42 -3.69
N GLY A 81 13.92 -4.35 -4.47
CA GLY A 81 13.14 -4.09 -5.68
C GLY A 81 11.66 -3.79 -5.37
N PRO A 82 10.82 -3.68 -6.41
CA PRO A 82 11.16 -3.71 -7.83
C PRO A 82 11.95 -2.49 -8.32
N GLY A 83 12.27 -2.47 -9.59
CA GLY A 83 12.92 -1.35 -10.28
C GLY A 83 14.37 -1.08 -9.82
N ILE A 84 14.70 0.19 -9.63
CA ILE A 84 16.04 0.63 -9.22
C ILE A 84 16.21 0.38 -7.73
N LYS A 85 16.86 -0.75 -7.39
CA LYS A 85 16.99 -1.24 -6.00
C LYS A 85 17.56 -0.19 -5.04
N ASP A 86 16.99 -0.17 -3.84
CA ASP A 86 17.42 0.68 -2.71
C ASP A 86 17.28 2.19 -2.98
N THR A 87 16.22 2.59 -3.70
CA THR A 87 15.91 3.99 -3.99
C THR A 87 14.52 4.43 -3.47
N TRP A 88 13.87 3.62 -2.65
CA TRP A 88 12.59 3.93 -2.04
C TRP A 88 12.71 5.08 -1.03
N SER A 89 11.78 6.03 -1.09
CA SER A 89 11.87 7.25 -0.30
C SER A 89 10.48 7.79 0.06
N SER A 90 10.29 8.14 1.33
CA SER A 90 9.07 8.80 1.81
C SER A 90 8.90 10.23 1.28
N ALA A 91 9.97 10.88 0.82
CA ALA A 91 9.91 12.23 0.26
C ALA A 91 9.02 12.34 -1.00
N GLY A 92 8.73 11.20 -1.67
CA GLY A 92 7.81 11.16 -2.81
C GLY A 92 6.34 11.11 -2.44
N ALA A 93 6.00 10.76 -1.20
CA ALA A 93 4.61 10.71 -0.74
C ALA A 93 4.14 12.09 -0.28
N GLY A 94 2.96 12.51 -0.75
CA GLY A 94 2.35 13.77 -0.35
C GLY A 94 0.83 13.63 -0.27
N PHE A 95 0.20 14.49 0.53
CA PHE A 95 -1.25 14.54 0.69
C PHE A 95 -1.68 16.00 0.45
N LEU A 96 -2.44 16.23 -0.61
CA LEU A 96 -2.63 17.59 -1.10
C LEU A 96 -4.09 17.88 -1.52
N SER A 97 -4.42 19.16 -1.61
CA SER A 97 -5.66 19.60 -2.24
C SER A 97 -5.58 19.38 -3.74
N ASP A 98 -6.61 18.76 -4.30
CA ASP A 98 -6.77 18.56 -5.75
C ASP A 98 -8.24 18.71 -6.12
N THR A 99 -8.57 19.79 -6.80
CA THR A 99 -9.96 20.12 -7.18
C THR A 99 -10.55 19.14 -8.20
N THR A 100 -9.74 18.29 -8.82
CA THR A 100 -10.18 17.23 -9.76
C THR A 100 -10.47 15.91 -9.07
N ALA A 101 -10.07 15.78 -7.80
CA ALA A 101 -10.34 14.62 -6.96
C ALA A 101 -11.71 14.78 -6.27
N GLN A 102 -12.39 13.65 -6.03
CA GLN A 102 -13.61 13.64 -5.22
C GLN A 102 -13.26 14.10 -3.78
N GLY A 103 -14.05 14.99 -3.21
CA GLY A 103 -13.75 15.59 -1.90
C GLY A 103 -12.58 16.58 -1.91
N GLY A 104 -12.00 16.90 -3.08
CA GLY A 104 -10.99 17.96 -3.23
C GLY A 104 -9.60 17.62 -2.70
N ARG A 105 -9.29 16.34 -2.41
CA ARG A 105 -7.99 15.90 -1.88
C ARG A 105 -7.54 14.57 -2.50
N ALA A 106 -6.22 14.36 -2.53
CA ALA A 106 -5.62 13.11 -2.98
C ALA A 106 -4.27 12.86 -2.31
N MET A 107 -3.91 11.59 -2.16
CA MET A 107 -2.54 11.15 -1.96
C MET A 107 -1.79 11.25 -3.29
N ARG A 108 -0.60 11.84 -3.28
CA ARG A 108 0.30 11.98 -4.43
C ARG A 108 1.53 11.13 -4.24
N LEU A 109 1.90 10.37 -5.25
CA LEU A 109 3.12 9.58 -5.31
C LEU A 109 4.03 10.10 -6.43
N GLN A 110 5.14 10.75 -6.06
CA GLN A 110 6.13 11.30 -6.97
C GLN A 110 7.39 10.45 -7.00
N ALA A 111 7.70 9.86 -8.15
CA ALA A 111 8.99 9.26 -8.42
C ALA A 111 9.87 10.22 -9.23
N SER A 112 11.16 10.25 -8.97
CA SER A 112 12.11 11.12 -9.69
C SER A 112 13.39 10.39 -10.06
N THR A 113 14.00 10.79 -11.17
CA THR A 113 15.29 10.25 -11.62
C THR A 113 16.02 11.26 -12.50
N ASP A 114 17.35 11.19 -12.51
CA ASP A 114 18.23 11.81 -13.50
C ASP A 114 18.87 10.77 -14.44
N GLY A 115 18.45 9.50 -14.29
CA GLY A 115 19.00 8.35 -15.00
C GLY A 115 20.21 7.73 -14.29
N THR A 116 20.43 8.08 -13.02
CA THR A 116 21.42 7.43 -12.15
C THR A 116 20.76 6.88 -10.88
N LYS A 117 21.37 5.87 -10.26
CA LYS A 117 20.88 5.34 -8.99
C LYS A 117 20.84 6.41 -7.88
N GLN A 118 21.85 7.27 -7.82
CA GLN A 118 21.98 8.32 -6.82
C GLN A 118 20.89 9.39 -6.95
N GLY A 119 20.52 9.73 -8.19
CA GLY A 119 19.47 10.70 -8.52
C GLY A 119 18.07 10.09 -8.59
N THR A 120 17.92 8.77 -8.35
CA THR A 120 16.60 8.10 -8.40
C THR A 120 15.95 8.04 -7.02
N ARG A 121 14.66 8.36 -6.98
CA ARG A 121 13.77 8.17 -5.83
C ARG A 121 12.47 7.55 -6.33
N GLN A 122 12.15 6.38 -5.82
CA GLN A 122 10.89 5.67 -6.02
C GLN A 122 10.02 5.86 -4.79
N VAL A 123 8.71 5.69 -4.92
CA VAL A 123 7.76 5.88 -3.82
C VAL A 123 6.71 4.77 -3.81
N GLU A 124 6.40 4.32 -2.61
CA GLU A 124 5.34 3.35 -2.36
C GLU A 124 4.65 3.66 -1.04
N VAL A 125 3.32 3.54 -1.03
CA VAL A 125 2.49 3.52 0.18
C VAL A 125 1.79 2.18 0.22
N GLN A 126 1.88 1.50 1.36
CA GLN A 126 1.35 0.16 1.54
C GLN A 126 0.53 0.04 2.82
N SER A 127 -0.46 -0.86 2.82
CA SER A 127 -1.16 -1.21 4.04
C SER A 127 -0.33 -2.18 4.90
N THR A 128 -0.50 -2.11 6.22
CA THR A 128 0.27 -2.95 7.16
C THR A 128 -0.58 -4.05 7.80
N GLY A 129 -1.87 -4.08 7.47
CA GLY A 129 -2.85 -4.91 8.17
C GLY A 129 -2.78 -6.40 7.88
N LYS A 130 -2.22 -6.81 6.75
CA LYS A 130 -2.07 -8.21 6.30
C LYS A 130 -3.34 -9.05 6.48
N ASN A 131 -4.50 -8.47 6.19
CA ASN A 131 -5.79 -9.09 6.47
C ASN A 131 -6.80 -9.02 5.32
N LEU A 132 -6.39 -8.49 4.16
CA LEU A 132 -7.21 -8.45 2.95
C LEU A 132 -7.06 -9.78 2.22
N PHE A 133 -8.18 -10.37 1.78
CA PHE A 133 -8.14 -11.67 1.13
C PHE A 133 -9.02 -11.67 -0.11
N THR A 134 -10.11 -12.45 -0.11
CA THR A 134 -11.08 -12.43 -1.19
C THR A 134 -12.06 -11.28 -1.03
N GLY A 135 -12.63 -10.80 -2.14
CA GLY A 135 -13.58 -9.69 -2.12
C GLY A 135 -13.41 -8.74 -3.30
N THR A 136 -13.84 -7.52 -3.11
CA THR A 136 -13.69 -6.43 -4.09
C THR A 136 -12.70 -5.40 -3.57
N PHE A 137 -11.63 -5.18 -4.30
CA PHE A 137 -10.65 -4.10 -4.12
C PHE A 137 -10.95 -3.04 -5.18
N ALA A 138 -11.10 -1.80 -4.78
CA ALA A 138 -11.33 -0.70 -5.70
C ALA A 138 -10.51 0.53 -5.30
N ALA A 139 -9.96 1.23 -6.28
CA ALA A 139 -9.27 2.48 -6.06
C ALA A 139 -9.58 3.48 -7.17
N ARG A 140 -9.69 4.76 -6.82
CA ARG A 140 -9.73 5.84 -7.81
C ARG A 140 -8.36 6.45 -7.93
N VAL A 141 -7.73 6.23 -9.09
CA VAL A 141 -6.32 6.55 -9.36
C VAL A 141 -6.22 7.50 -10.57
N HIS A 142 -5.33 8.48 -10.47
CA HIS A 142 -4.95 9.35 -11.58
C HIS A 142 -3.59 8.96 -12.11
N PHE A 143 -3.54 8.63 -13.38
CA PHE A 143 -2.31 8.27 -14.08
C PHE A 143 -1.77 9.44 -14.90
N GLY A 144 -0.44 9.61 -14.89
CA GLY A 144 0.25 10.59 -15.72
C GLY A 144 0.93 9.94 -16.93
N ASN A 145 0.79 10.56 -18.11
CA ASN A 145 1.44 10.10 -19.36
C ASN A 145 2.81 10.73 -19.61
N LYS A 146 3.15 11.76 -18.86
CA LYS A 146 4.40 12.50 -18.99
C LYS A 146 4.89 12.90 -17.61
N PRO A 147 6.21 13.14 -17.47
CA PRO A 147 6.71 13.68 -16.23
C PRO A 147 6.13 15.09 -16.00
N THR A 148 5.92 15.45 -14.74
CA THR A 148 5.48 16.79 -14.33
C THR A 148 6.61 17.81 -14.48
N SER A 149 7.85 17.34 -14.59
CA SER A 149 9.03 18.14 -14.92
C SER A 149 10.07 17.29 -15.65
N GLY A 150 10.86 17.93 -16.52
CA GLY A 150 11.92 17.30 -17.27
C GLY A 150 11.47 16.60 -18.56
N ARG A 151 12.39 15.86 -19.16
CA ARG A 151 12.20 15.18 -20.46
C ARG A 151 11.40 13.89 -20.28
N ASN A 152 10.44 13.65 -21.17
CA ASN A 152 9.72 12.37 -21.26
C ASN A 152 10.58 11.25 -21.85
N GLY A 153 10.27 9.99 -21.52
CA GLY A 153 10.87 8.79 -22.08
C GLY A 153 11.35 7.75 -21.06
N ASP A 154 11.18 8.01 -19.75
CA ASP A 154 11.48 7.00 -18.73
C ASP A 154 10.50 5.83 -18.78
N HIS A 155 10.98 4.62 -18.48
CA HIS A 155 10.14 3.45 -18.27
C HIS A 155 9.65 3.43 -16.82
N VAL A 156 8.60 4.21 -16.54
CA VAL A 156 7.97 4.29 -15.22
C VAL A 156 6.77 3.35 -15.15
N VAL A 157 6.53 2.79 -13.97
CA VAL A 157 5.36 1.97 -13.65
C VAL A 157 4.58 2.65 -12.55
N GLN A 158 3.29 2.86 -12.76
CA GLN A 158 2.33 3.42 -11.83
C GLN A 158 1.35 2.30 -11.45
N THR A 159 1.34 1.88 -10.18
CA THR A 159 0.70 0.60 -9.81
C THR A 159 -0.31 0.71 -8.67
N PHE A 160 -1.29 -0.18 -8.72
CA PHE A 160 -2.20 -0.54 -7.63
C PHE A 160 -2.28 -2.06 -7.58
N PHE A 161 -1.92 -2.66 -6.44
CA PHE A 161 -1.89 -4.12 -6.31
C PHE A 161 -2.05 -4.61 -4.86
N PRO A 162 -2.86 -5.62 -4.59
CA PRO A 162 -2.75 -6.46 -3.41
C PRO A 162 -1.71 -7.56 -3.62
N ILE A 163 -0.90 -7.83 -2.58
CA ILE A 163 0.22 -8.78 -2.62
C ILE A 163 0.40 -9.51 -1.30
N SER A 164 0.85 -10.75 -1.35
CA SER A 164 1.28 -11.55 -0.20
C SER A 164 2.41 -10.88 0.58
N PRO A 165 2.47 -11.03 1.92
CA PRO A 165 3.51 -10.41 2.74
C PRO A 165 4.94 -10.90 2.46
N SER A 166 5.11 -11.99 1.72
CA SER A 166 6.42 -12.58 1.42
C SER A 166 6.47 -13.23 0.05
N ASP A 167 7.45 -12.85 -0.77
CA ASP A 167 7.74 -13.45 -2.08
C ASP A 167 8.08 -14.96 -2.00
N SER A 168 8.51 -15.42 -0.83
CA SER A 168 8.85 -16.83 -0.58
C SER A 168 7.70 -17.65 -0.02
N SER A 169 6.50 -17.08 0.14
CA SER A 169 5.32 -17.82 0.60
C SER A 169 4.97 -18.95 -0.37
N ALA A 170 4.63 -20.13 0.16
CA ALA A 170 4.08 -21.23 -0.63
C ALA A 170 2.72 -20.89 -1.23
N ASP A 171 2.00 -19.97 -0.59
CA ASP A 171 0.68 -19.50 -0.98
C ASP A 171 0.71 -18.10 -1.59
N TYR A 172 1.90 -17.68 -2.10
CA TYR A 172 2.09 -16.38 -2.75
C TYR A 172 0.98 -16.04 -3.73
N SER A 173 0.47 -14.85 -3.59
CA SER A 173 -0.59 -14.28 -4.42
C SER A 173 -0.31 -12.80 -4.64
N GLU A 174 -0.48 -12.34 -5.88
CA GLU A 174 -0.36 -10.93 -6.24
C GLU A 174 -1.31 -10.64 -7.40
N LEU A 175 -1.97 -9.50 -7.36
CA LEU A 175 -2.97 -9.10 -8.34
C LEU A 175 -2.71 -7.65 -8.76
N ASP A 176 -2.18 -7.42 -9.97
CA ASP A 176 -1.66 -6.12 -10.35
C ASP A 176 -2.52 -5.38 -11.36
N PHE A 177 -2.54 -4.07 -11.18
CA PHE A 177 -2.66 -3.10 -12.25
C PHE A 177 -1.34 -2.33 -12.38
N GLU A 178 -0.72 -2.38 -13.54
CA GLU A 178 0.54 -1.71 -13.84
C GLU A 178 0.36 -0.82 -15.09
N TYR A 179 0.36 0.49 -14.89
CA TYR A 179 0.30 1.43 -16.01
C TYR A 179 1.71 1.92 -16.38
N LEU A 180 2.07 1.72 -17.63
CA LEU A 180 3.34 2.08 -18.22
C LEU A 180 3.11 3.13 -19.33
N PRO A 181 3.28 4.42 -19.07
CA PRO A 181 3.01 5.48 -20.06
C PRO A 181 3.91 5.43 -21.28
N ASN A 182 5.14 4.94 -21.16
CA ASN A 182 6.11 4.82 -22.24
C ASN A 182 6.45 3.37 -22.60
N GLY A 183 5.75 2.40 -22.00
CA GLY A 183 6.13 1.00 -22.07
C GLY A 183 7.27 0.64 -21.13
N GLY A 184 7.92 -0.48 -21.39
CA GLY A 184 8.99 -1.06 -20.59
C GLY A 184 9.08 -2.56 -20.86
N TRP A 185 10.12 -3.23 -20.33
CA TRP A 185 10.37 -4.68 -20.58
C TRP A 185 10.35 -5.07 -22.06
N GLY A 186 10.87 -4.19 -22.93
CA GLY A 186 10.91 -4.36 -24.40
C GLY A 186 9.62 -3.97 -25.12
N SER A 187 8.58 -3.53 -24.42
CA SER A 187 7.36 -2.99 -24.99
C SER A 187 7.48 -1.47 -25.21
N VAL A 188 6.80 -0.94 -26.21
CA VAL A 188 6.77 0.50 -26.53
C VAL A 188 5.34 1.05 -26.46
N GLY A 189 5.25 2.35 -26.11
CA GLY A 189 3.98 3.07 -26.00
C GLY A 189 3.19 2.75 -24.75
N SER A 190 2.12 3.52 -24.52
CA SER A 190 1.31 3.41 -23.32
C SER A 190 0.57 2.08 -23.24
N GLN A 191 0.62 1.46 -22.06
CA GLN A 191 -0.10 0.21 -21.81
C GLN A 191 -0.52 0.10 -20.34
N LEU A 192 -1.60 -0.63 -20.09
CA LEU A 192 -2.02 -1.11 -18.80
C LEU A 192 -1.92 -2.63 -18.78
N ASP A 193 -1.10 -3.16 -17.92
CA ASP A 193 -1.00 -4.58 -17.65
C ASP A 193 -1.87 -4.95 -16.44
N THR A 194 -2.58 -6.07 -16.52
CA THR A 194 -3.27 -6.73 -15.42
C THR A 194 -2.68 -8.10 -15.24
N VAL A 195 -2.24 -8.44 -14.03
CA VAL A 195 -1.48 -9.66 -13.77
C VAL A 195 -2.02 -10.38 -12.55
N SER A 196 -2.14 -11.71 -12.63
CA SER A 196 -2.42 -12.56 -11.47
C SER A 196 -1.27 -13.55 -11.31
N TRP A 197 -0.60 -13.49 -10.19
CA TRP A 197 0.53 -14.34 -9.87
C TRP A 197 0.15 -15.53 -9.00
N TYR A 198 0.75 -16.65 -9.31
CA TYR A 198 0.75 -17.86 -8.49
C TYR A 198 2.04 -18.01 -7.70
N LYS A 199 3.17 -17.51 -8.22
CA LYS A 199 4.49 -17.66 -7.64
C LYS A 199 5.42 -16.55 -8.12
N ALA A 200 6.21 -15.98 -7.20
CA ALA A 200 7.20 -14.95 -7.51
C ALA A 200 8.47 -15.54 -8.14
N ASP A 201 9.02 -16.65 -7.58
CA ASP A 201 10.27 -17.27 -8.04
C ASP A 201 10.19 -18.81 -8.02
N PRO A 202 10.41 -19.52 -9.18
CA PRO A 202 10.43 -18.92 -10.51
C PRO A 202 9.06 -18.34 -10.87
N PRO A 203 9.00 -17.27 -11.69
CA PRO A 203 7.76 -16.59 -12.00
C PRO A 203 6.70 -17.49 -12.64
N ASP A 204 5.51 -17.52 -12.04
CA ASP A 204 4.32 -18.18 -12.60
C ASP A 204 3.12 -17.25 -12.50
N ARG A 205 2.68 -16.71 -13.61
CA ARG A 205 1.63 -15.69 -13.71
C ARG A 205 0.87 -15.76 -15.02
N VAL A 206 -0.32 -15.16 -15.01
CA VAL A 206 -1.10 -14.88 -16.22
C VAL A 206 -1.37 -13.38 -16.30
N SER A 207 -1.39 -12.82 -17.49
CA SER A 207 -1.55 -11.38 -17.68
C SER A 207 -2.36 -11.05 -18.92
N HIS A 208 -2.89 -9.82 -18.94
CA HIS A 208 -3.50 -9.19 -20.10
C HIS A 208 -2.99 -7.76 -20.23
N THR A 209 -2.69 -7.33 -21.44
CA THR A 209 -2.21 -5.99 -21.77
C THR A 209 -3.23 -5.21 -22.59
N LEU A 210 -3.66 -4.08 -22.07
CA LEU A 210 -4.45 -3.10 -22.81
C LEU A 210 -3.51 -2.03 -23.38
N LYS A 211 -3.28 -2.04 -24.70
CA LYS A 211 -2.40 -1.11 -25.42
C LYS A 211 -3.12 0.21 -25.71
N ARG A 212 -3.12 1.13 -24.78
CA ARG A 212 -3.58 2.53 -24.96
C ARG A 212 -3.16 3.40 -23.80
N SER A 213 -3.26 4.72 -23.97
CA SER A 213 -3.20 5.67 -22.88
C SER A 213 -4.44 5.57 -21.99
N ILE A 214 -4.21 5.66 -20.68
CA ILE A 214 -5.23 5.84 -19.63
C ILE A 214 -4.85 7.03 -18.75
N GLU A 215 -4.41 8.15 -19.36
CA GLU A 215 -4.12 9.38 -18.62
C GLU A 215 -5.40 9.92 -17.94
N GLY A 216 -5.27 10.36 -16.70
CA GLY A 216 -6.38 10.94 -15.95
C GLY A 216 -6.91 10.05 -14.83
N TRP A 217 -8.08 10.41 -14.29
CA TRP A 217 -8.75 9.69 -13.22
C TRP A 217 -9.51 8.47 -13.73
N HIS A 218 -9.26 7.32 -13.11
CA HIS A 218 -9.92 6.05 -13.40
C HIS A 218 -10.31 5.33 -12.11
N ILE A 219 -11.38 4.53 -12.17
CA ILE A 219 -11.74 3.58 -11.13
C ILE A 219 -11.25 2.20 -11.57
N MET A 220 -10.31 1.66 -10.81
CA MET A 220 -9.74 0.33 -11.01
C MET A 220 -10.33 -0.62 -9.99
N MET A 221 -10.78 -1.78 -10.43
CA MET A 221 -11.35 -2.78 -9.54
C MET A 221 -10.78 -4.16 -9.79
N ILE A 222 -10.46 -4.87 -8.71
CA ILE A 222 -10.11 -6.28 -8.69
C ILE A 222 -11.18 -6.98 -7.86
N THR A 223 -11.94 -7.88 -8.46
CA THR A 223 -12.94 -8.69 -7.75
C THR A 223 -12.45 -10.13 -7.71
N ALA A 224 -12.06 -10.60 -6.52
CA ALA A 224 -11.51 -11.94 -6.29
C ALA A 224 -12.49 -12.75 -5.42
N VAL A 225 -13.47 -13.41 -6.04
CA VAL A 225 -14.51 -14.20 -5.36
C VAL A 225 -14.85 -15.46 -6.14
N ASN A 226 -15.35 -16.48 -5.46
CA ASN A 226 -15.83 -17.73 -6.07
C ASN A 226 -14.83 -18.38 -7.03
N GLY A 227 -13.52 -18.36 -6.70
CA GLY A 227 -12.49 -18.98 -7.52
C GLY A 227 -12.16 -18.26 -8.84
N LYS A 228 -12.55 -17.00 -8.95
CA LYS A 228 -12.29 -16.13 -10.11
C LYS A 228 -11.76 -14.77 -9.66
N VAL A 229 -10.80 -14.24 -10.39
CA VAL A 229 -10.36 -12.84 -10.31
C VAL A 229 -10.81 -12.11 -11.57
N THR A 230 -11.45 -10.96 -11.40
CA THR A 230 -11.88 -10.09 -12.51
C THR A 230 -11.26 -8.72 -12.33
N TYR A 231 -10.59 -8.22 -13.35
CA TYR A 231 -10.05 -6.87 -13.43
C TYR A 231 -10.98 -6.00 -14.27
N SER A 232 -11.34 -4.83 -13.75
CA SER A 232 -12.12 -3.86 -14.53
C SER A 232 -11.58 -2.44 -14.38
N LEU A 233 -11.74 -1.66 -15.43
CA LEU A 233 -11.40 -0.25 -15.53
C LEU A 233 -12.67 0.52 -15.93
N ASP A 234 -13.09 1.47 -15.09
CA ASP A 234 -14.30 2.29 -15.30
C ASP A 234 -15.55 1.44 -15.60
N GLY A 235 -15.72 0.34 -14.87
CA GLY A 235 -16.84 -0.59 -15.01
C GLY A 235 -16.75 -1.54 -16.18
N LYS A 236 -15.72 -1.44 -17.03
CA LYS A 236 -15.49 -2.35 -18.13
C LYS A 236 -14.50 -3.46 -17.73
N GLU A 237 -14.93 -4.71 -17.83
CA GLU A 237 -14.05 -5.88 -17.65
C GLU A 237 -12.92 -5.86 -18.68
N LEU A 238 -11.69 -6.05 -18.21
CA LEU A 238 -10.48 -6.13 -19.03
C LEU A 238 -9.97 -7.55 -19.14
N PHE A 239 -9.94 -8.28 -18.02
CA PHE A 239 -9.31 -9.57 -17.91
C PHE A 239 -9.91 -10.40 -16.78
N THR A 240 -9.85 -11.70 -16.90
CA THR A 240 -10.17 -12.64 -15.80
C THR A 240 -9.14 -13.75 -15.71
N SER A 241 -8.85 -14.15 -14.46
CA SER A 241 -8.07 -15.34 -14.16
C SER A 241 -8.82 -16.25 -13.18
N SER A 242 -8.39 -17.49 -13.06
CA SER A 242 -9.01 -18.51 -12.19
C SER A 242 -8.03 -19.63 -11.86
N GLY A 243 -8.51 -20.67 -11.17
CA GLY A 243 -7.70 -21.83 -10.80
C GLY A 243 -6.61 -21.44 -9.81
N LYS A 244 -5.35 -21.75 -10.11
CA LYS A 244 -4.22 -21.47 -9.23
C LYS A 244 -3.89 -19.98 -9.07
N TYR A 245 -4.44 -19.12 -9.91
CA TYR A 245 -4.19 -17.68 -9.95
C TYR A 245 -5.17 -16.84 -9.11
N VAL A 246 -5.96 -17.47 -8.25
CA VAL A 246 -6.78 -16.77 -7.25
C VAL A 246 -5.98 -16.58 -5.96
N PRO A 247 -6.33 -15.59 -5.13
CA PRO A 247 -5.66 -15.42 -3.83
C PRO A 247 -5.71 -16.68 -2.98
N ARG A 248 -4.58 -17.07 -2.39
CA ARG A 248 -4.42 -18.25 -1.55
C ARG A 248 -4.07 -17.91 -0.10
N GLU A 249 -3.57 -16.69 0.15
CA GLU A 249 -3.33 -16.15 1.49
C GLU A 249 -3.77 -14.69 1.57
N LYS A 250 -3.77 -14.15 2.79
CA LYS A 250 -4.09 -12.73 3.05
C LYS A 250 -2.98 -11.82 2.53
N MET A 251 -3.38 -10.67 2.03
CA MET A 251 -2.55 -9.72 1.30
C MET A 251 -2.54 -8.34 1.97
N ASP A 252 -1.52 -7.57 1.67
CA ASP A 252 -1.46 -6.13 1.82
C ASP A 252 -1.87 -5.46 0.51
N VAL A 253 -2.26 -4.19 0.54
CA VAL A 253 -2.48 -3.39 -0.67
C VAL A 253 -1.42 -2.31 -0.79
N HIS A 254 -0.92 -2.14 -2.01
CA HIS A 254 0.16 -1.24 -2.34
C HIS A 254 -0.23 -0.28 -3.46
N PHE A 255 0.30 0.93 -3.40
CA PHE A 255 0.32 1.92 -4.46
C PHE A 255 1.75 2.37 -4.66
N SER A 256 2.30 2.23 -5.87
CA SER A 256 3.69 2.62 -6.09
C SER A 256 3.92 3.29 -7.44
N ASN A 257 4.95 4.11 -7.47
CA ASN A 257 5.44 4.80 -8.68
C ASN A 257 6.96 4.60 -8.72
N TRP A 258 7.45 3.86 -9.72
CA TRP A 258 8.83 3.39 -9.77
C TRP A 258 9.35 3.26 -11.20
N PHE A 259 10.67 3.10 -11.37
CA PHE A 259 11.35 3.00 -12.67
C PHE A 259 11.82 1.58 -12.91
N ILE A 260 11.49 1.01 -14.07
CA ILE A 260 11.96 -0.32 -14.51
C ILE A 260 13.48 -0.33 -14.64
N ASP A 261 14.03 0.71 -15.28
CA ASP A 261 15.44 0.89 -15.59
C ASP A 261 15.78 2.39 -15.70
N HIS A 262 17.03 2.68 -16.03
CA HIS A 262 17.49 4.00 -16.42
C HIS A 262 17.49 4.12 -17.94
N ALA A 263 16.34 4.42 -18.53
CA ALA A 263 16.17 4.52 -19.99
C ALA A 263 17.16 5.51 -20.65
N PHE A 264 17.54 6.57 -19.92
CA PHE A 264 18.56 7.53 -20.33
C PHE A 264 19.06 8.36 -19.14
N THR A 265 20.26 8.94 -19.26
CA THR A 265 20.81 9.91 -18.32
C THR A 265 20.52 11.33 -18.80
N GLY A 266 20.26 12.27 -17.86
CA GLY A 266 19.94 13.67 -18.19
C GLY A 266 19.54 14.49 -16.99
N GLY A 267 18.93 15.64 -17.21
CA GLY A 267 18.37 16.47 -16.12
C GLY A 267 17.29 15.72 -15.33
N PRO A 268 17.01 16.18 -14.09
CA PRO A 268 15.99 15.57 -13.24
C PRO A 268 14.61 15.52 -13.92
N ARG A 269 13.90 14.42 -13.75
CA ARG A 269 12.53 14.19 -14.21
C ARG A 269 11.70 13.72 -13.02
N THR A 270 10.45 14.18 -12.95
CA THR A 270 9.51 13.82 -11.90
C THR A 270 8.23 13.26 -12.51
N TRP A 271 7.85 12.07 -12.07
CA TRP A 271 6.63 11.40 -12.48
C TRP A 271 5.65 11.35 -11.33
N GLU A 272 4.37 11.50 -11.62
CA GLU A 272 3.34 11.59 -10.62
C GLU A 272 2.16 10.66 -10.94
N MET A 273 1.71 9.94 -9.92
CA MET A 273 0.37 9.36 -9.85
C MET A 273 -0.34 9.86 -8.59
N LYS A 274 -1.68 9.82 -8.58
CA LYS A 274 -2.46 10.22 -7.41
C LYS A 274 -3.51 9.18 -7.10
N ILE A 275 -3.81 9.00 -5.82
CA ILE A 275 -4.85 8.14 -5.33
C ILE A 275 -5.85 8.99 -4.57
N ASN A 276 -7.13 8.95 -5.01
CA ASN A 276 -8.19 9.72 -4.37
C ASN A 276 -8.80 8.97 -3.19
N TRP A 277 -9.11 7.68 -3.39
CA TRP A 277 -9.61 6.79 -2.36
C TRP A 277 -9.28 5.33 -2.67
N PHE A 278 -9.27 4.53 -1.61
CA PHE A 278 -9.26 3.08 -1.64
C PHE A 278 -10.49 2.53 -0.95
N TYR A 279 -11.07 1.46 -1.50
CA TYR A 279 -12.20 0.73 -0.96
C TYR A 279 -11.96 -0.77 -1.08
N TYR A 280 -12.24 -1.49 0.00
CA TYR A 280 -12.25 -2.96 -0.01
C TYR A 280 -13.51 -3.47 0.66
N LYS A 281 -14.10 -4.52 0.09
CA LYS A 281 -15.24 -5.26 0.65
C LYS A 281 -14.91 -6.74 0.71
N ALA A 282 -14.80 -7.27 1.93
CA ALA A 282 -14.40 -8.66 2.17
C ALA A 282 -15.46 -9.66 1.70
N GLY A 283 -15.02 -10.66 0.92
CA GLY A 283 -15.81 -11.83 0.54
C GLY A 283 -16.94 -11.57 -0.46
N GLU A 284 -17.15 -10.34 -0.90
CA GLU A 284 -18.27 -9.96 -1.76
C GLU A 284 -17.82 -9.42 -3.11
N ALA A 285 -18.53 -9.78 -4.18
CA ALA A 285 -18.45 -9.13 -5.47
C ALA A 285 -19.37 -7.91 -5.47
N VAL A 286 -18.81 -6.71 -5.49
CA VAL A 286 -19.55 -5.44 -5.52
C VAL A 286 -19.41 -4.81 -6.89
N SER A 287 -20.51 -4.32 -7.45
CA SER A 287 -20.47 -3.59 -8.73
C SER A 287 -19.79 -2.21 -8.55
N GLN A 288 -19.20 -1.67 -9.63
CA GLN A 288 -18.62 -0.31 -9.55
C GLN A 288 -19.66 0.74 -9.14
N ALA A 289 -20.89 0.61 -9.59
CA ALA A 289 -21.97 1.54 -9.24
C ALA A 289 -22.26 1.50 -7.73
N ASP A 290 -22.26 0.31 -7.12
CA ASP A 290 -22.48 0.15 -5.67
C ASP A 290 -21.27 0.60 -4.86
N VAL A 291 -20.04 0.35 -5.34
CA VAL A 291 -18.82 0.92 -4.74
C VAL A 291 -18.91 2.44 -4.75
N GLN A 292 -19.18 3.06 -5.90
CA GLN A 292 -19.28 4.52 -6.01
C GLN A 292 -20.39 5.09 -5.12
N LYS A 293 -21.56 4.47 -5.09
CA LYS A 293 -22.66 4.86 -4.20
C LYS A 293 -22.25 4.81 -2.72
N THR A 294 -21.51 3.79 -2.33
CA THR A 294 -21.02 3.63 -0.94
C THR A 294 -20.00 4.71 -0.62
N VAL A 295 -19.05 4.94 -1.51
CA VAL A 295 -18.01 5.98 -1.38
C VAL A 295 -18.64 7.37 -1.33
N ASP A 296 -19.63 7.67 -2.20
CA ASP A 296 -20.38 8.92 -2.17
C ASP A 296 -21.07 9.14 -0.82
N GLY A 297 -21.61 8.06 -0.23
CA GLY A 297 -22.20 8.08 1.11
C GLY A 297 -21.18 8.44 2.18
N PHE A 298 -19.95 7.92 2.11
CA PHE A 298 -18.88 8.25 3.05
C PHE A 298 -18.46 9.72 2.92
N TYR A 299 -18.26 10.22 1.71
CA TYR A 299 -17.97 11.64 1.48
C TYR A 299 -19.11 12.54 1.97
N GLY A 300 -20.37 12.17 1.71
CA GLY A 300 -21.55 12.90 2.17
C GLY A 300 -21.68 12.94 3.70
N ALA A 301 -21.17 11.94 4.39
CA ALA A 301 -21.14 11.86 5.85
C ALA A 301 -19.86 12.50 6.47
N GLY A 302 -18.92 12.99 5.67
CA GLY A 302 -17.63 13.51 6.14
C GLY A 302 -16.73 12.40 6.73
N THR A 303 -16.85 11.19 6.23
CA THR A 303 -16.08 10.03 6.71
C THR A 303 -14.81 9.88 5.91
N ASP A 304 -13.67 10.05 6.57
CA ASP A 304 -12.35 9.93 5.94
C ASP A 304 -11.81 8.49 5.93
N TYR A 305 -12.17 7.70 6.96
CA TYR A 305 -11.66 6.34 7.13
C TYR A 305 -12.69 5.42 7.79
N ILE A 306 -12.75 4.19 7.32
CA ILE A 306 -13.49 3.06 7.93
C ILE A 306 -12.63 1.80 7.82
N ASN A 307 -12.56 1.03 8.89
CA ASN A 307 -12.02 -0.34 8.85
C ASN A 307 -12.82 -1.25 9.77
N THR A 308 -13.71 -2.02 9.17
CA THR A 308 -14.50 -3.08 9.83
C THR A 308 -14.11 -4.48 9.34
N VAL A 309 -12.98 -4.58 8.61
CA VAL A 309 -12.42 -5.87 8.19
C VAL A 309 -11.97 -6.62 9.43
N PRO A 310 -12.35 -7.89 9.62
CA PRO A 310 -11.91 -8.67 10.77
C PRO A 310 -10.39 -8.70 10.87
N LYS A 311 -9.88 -8.44 12.07
CA LYS A 311 -8.46 -8.65 12.37
C LYS A 311 -8.17 -10.15 12.30
N SER A 312 -7.03 -10.52 11.74
CA SER A 312 -6.59 -11.93 11.63
C SER A 312 -6.22 -12.52 12.96
#